data_54d8619ac13068e9feb21943a72a3c26
#
_entry.id   54d8619ac13068e9feb21943a72a3c26
#
_cell.length_a   1.000
_cell.length_b   1.000
_cell.length_c   1.000
_cell.angle_alpha   90.00
_cell.angle_beta   90.00
_cell.angle_gamma   90.00
#
_symmetry.space_group_name_H-M   'P 1'
#
loop_
_entity.id
_entity.type
_entity.pdbx_description
1 polymer ?
#
loop_
_entity_poly.entity_id
_entity_poly.type
_entity_poly.pdbx_seq_one_letter_code
_entity_poly.pdbx_strand_id
1 'polypeptide(L)'
;MKNYFLSKSKRLRGTPYTSRIEKQGVTAYTIYNHMLLPTRFTDSLEEAYHHLKEHVQVWDVSVQRQTEINGKDSSKLVQLMTCRDLSKSKVGRCYYAPIIDHNAKLISDPVILKLAEDRWWISLSDSDFELFAKGLAIGLKYDVNIFEAKVDIFSVQGPKSTDLMKKVLGPKIEELKFFGFDYYDFAGSKHLIAKSGWSKQSGFEVYMEHEKAGLALYDKLFEVGGEFNLKPGCPNLIERIESTLLSYGNDIDIGDNPLECGFD
;
A
#
# COMPACT_ATOMS: atom_id res chain seq x y z
N MET A 1 -1.10 -16.79 -29.47
CA MET A 1 -1.78 -15.64 -28.82
C MET A 1 -1.19 -14.36 -29.37
N LYS A 2 -2.01 -13.34 -29.71
CA LYS A 2 -1.48 -12.01 -30.03
C LYS A 2 -0.92 -11.40 -28.75
N ASN A 3 0.33 -10.98 -28.77
CA ASN A 3 0.92 -10.25 -27.67
C ASN A 3 0.36 -8.83 -27.68
N TYR A 4 -0.33 -8.43 -26.63
CA TYR A 4 -0.78 -7.05 -26.42
C TYR A 4 0.27 -6.34 -25.58
N PHE A 5 0.73 -5.17 -26.02
CA PHE A 5 1.67 -4.35 -25.28
C PHE A 5 0.95 -3.15 -24.65
N LEU A 6 1.19 -2.94 -23.37
CA LEU A 6 0.73 -1.72 -22.67
C LEU A 6 1.78 -0.63 -22.84
N SER A 7 1.35 0.55 -23.30
CA SER A 7 2.23 1.71 -23.44
C SER A 7 2.03 2.67 -22.28
N LYS A 8 3.11 3.08 -21.64
CA LYS A 8 3.10 4.17 -20.65
C LYS A 8 2.60 5.46 -21.30
N SER A 9 1.70 6.17 -20.65
CA SER A 9 1.09 7.41 -21.14
C SER A 9 0.54 8.22 -19.96
N LYS A 10 -0.09 9.37 -20.23
CA LYS A 10 -0.82 10.11 -19.19
C LYS A 10 -1.99 9.32 -18.57
N ARG A 11 -2.54 8.34 -19.30
CA ARG A 11 -3.64 7.48 -18.82
C ARG A 11 -3.15 6.27 -18.05
N LEU A 12 -1.92 5.83 -18.34
CA LEU A 12 -1.30 4.66 -17.71
C LEU A 12 0.11 5.03 -17.28
N ARG A 13 0.26 5.29 -15.99
CA ARG A 13 1.51 5.76 -15.40
C ARG A 13 2.39 4.58 -14.98
N GLY A 14 3.72 4.75 -15.10
CA GLY A 14 4.67 3.97 -14.32
C GLY A 14 4.84 4.56 -12.92
N THR A 15 5.67 3.92 -12.14
CA THR A 15 6.11 4.38 -10.82
C THR A 15 7.56 4.83 -10.89
N PRO A 16 8.13 5.49 -9.88
CA PRO A 16 9.56 5.76 -9.81
C PRO A 16 10.43 4.49 -9.88
N TYR A 17 9.90 3.35 -9.44
CA TYR A 17 10.60 2.06 -9.42
C TYR A 17 10.51 1.29 -10.73
N THR A 18 9.64 1.66 -11.67
CA THR A 18 9.37 0.88 -12.90
C THR A 18 10.64 0.52 -13.66
N SER A 19 11.60 1.46 -13.81
CA SER A 19 12.86 1.18 -14.53
C SER A 19 13.76 0.16 -13.82
N ARG A 20 13.66 0.04 -12.48
CA ARG A 20 14.38 -0.96 -11.69
C ARG A 20 13.73 -2.32 -11.83
N ILE A 21 12.43 -2.35 -11.76
CA ILE A 21 11.61 -3.56 -11.90
C ILE A 21 11.80 -4.17 -13.30
N GLU A 22 11.85 -3.34 -14.34
CA GLU A 22 12.15 -3.79 -15.71
C GLU A 22 13.53 -4.46 -15.78
N LYS A 23 14.56 -3.89 -15.13
CA LYS A 23 15.90 -4.49 -15.05
C LYS A 23 15.96 -5.77 -14.19
N GLN A 24 15.04 -5.90 -13.23
CA GLN A 24 14.92 -7.05 -12.34
C GLN A 24 14.14 -8.21 -12.96
N GLY A 25 13.65 -8.07 -14.20
CA GLY A 25 13.08 -9.16 -14.99
C GLY A 25 11.57 -9.34 -14.76
N VAL A 26 10.82 -8.25 -14.57
CA VAL A 26 9.36 -8.31 -14.61
C VAL A 26 8.87 -8.84 -15.96
N THR A 27 7.92 -9.76 -15.94
CA THR A 27 7.38 -10.41 -17.15
C THR A 27 5.92 -10.11 -17.40
N ALA A 28 5.19 -9.58 -16.40
CA ALA A 28 3.80 -9.19 -16.55
C ALA A 28 3.42 -8.05 -15.60
N TYR A 29 2.47 -7.24 -16.08
CA TYR A 29 1.82 -6.16 -15.33
C TYR A 29 0.30 -6.30 -15.43
N THR A 30 -0.39 -5.79 -14.43
CA THR A 30 -1.80 -5.40 -14.50
C THR A 30 -1.93 -3.90 -14.33
N ILE A 31 -3.15 -3.37 -14.56
CA ILE A 31 -3.49 -1.97 -14.29
C ILE A 31 -4.17 -1.91 -12.92
N TYR A 32 -3.72 -0.98 -12.09
CA TYR A 32 -4.29 -0.71 -10.78
C TYR A 32 -4.20 0.81 -10.52
N ASN A 33 -5.30 1.46 -10.22
CA ASN A 33 -5.35 2.93 -10.07
C ASN A 33 -4.70 3.72 -11.21
N HIS A 34 -4.90 3.29 -12.46
CA HIS A 34 -4.29 3.87 -13.69
C HIS A 34 -2.75 3.78 -13.72
N MET A 35 -2.16 2.84 -12.99
CA MET A 35 -0.73 2.62 -12.92
C MET A 35 -0.38 1.15 -13.23
N LEU A 36 0.87 0.91 -13.59
CA LEU A 36 1.39 -0.43 -13.85
C LEU A 36 1.76 -1.11 -12.53
N LEU A 37 1.02 -2.16 -12.14
CA LEU A 37 1.35 -3.03 -11.02
C LEU A 37 2.06 -4.28 -11.53
N PRO A 38 3.28 -4.58 -11.09
CA PRO A 38 3.94 -5.86 -11.39
C PRO A 38 3.09 -7.03 -10.86
N THR A 39 2.92 -8.06 -11.68
CA THR A 39 2.18 -9.26 -11.30
C THR A 39 3.00 -10.54 -11.45
N ARG A 40 4.15 -10.47 -12.13
CA ARG A 40 5.01 -11.62 -12.33
C ARG A 40 6.43 -11.20 -12.67
N PHE A 41 7.39 -11.91 -12.08
CA PHE A 41 8.79 -11.91 -12.48
C PHE A 41 9.16 -13.22 -13.20
N THR A 42 10.45 -13.58 -13.23
CA THR A 42 10.92 -14.81 -13.89
C THR A 42 10.49 -16.08 -13.17
N ASP A 43 10.33 -16.03 -11.84
CA ASP A 43 9.86 -17.15 -11.02
C ASP A 43 8.39 -17.50 -11.39
N SER A 44 8.01 -18.74 -11.27
CA SER A 44 6.61 -19.16 -11.30
C SER A 44 5.85 -18.59 -10.08
N LEU A 45 4.53 -18.60 -10.13
CA LEU A 45 3.71 -18.15 -9.00
C LEU A 45 3.96 -18.99 -7.73
N GLU A 46 4.17 -20.29 -7.91
CA GLU A 46 4.47 -21.24 -6.82
C GLU A 46 5.87 -21.00 -6.22
N GLU A 47 6.89 -20.84 -7.06
CA GLU A 47 8.24 -20.50 -6.60
C GLU A 47 8.27 -19.17 -5.83
N ALA A 48 7.57 -18.15 -6.35
CA ALA A 48 7.44 -16.86 -5.68
C ALA A 48 6.70 -16.97 -4.34
N TYR A 49 5.68 -17.86 -4.24
CA TYR A 49 4.95 -18.15 -3.01
C TYR A 49 5.87 -18.78 -1.94
N HIS A 50 6.60 -19.85 -2.27
CA HIS A 50 7.52 -20.50 -1.32
C HIS A 50 8.65 -19.55 -0.90
N HIS A 51 9.19 -18.78 -1.85
CA HIS A 51 10.20 -17.79 -1.56
C HIS A 51 9.68 -16.73 -0.57
N LEU A 52 8.45 -16.22 -0.74
CA LEU A 52 7.84 -15.25 0.16
C LEU A 52 7.68 -15.80 1.59
N LYS A 53 7.36 -17.09 1.73
CA LYS A 53 7.17 -17.74 3.04
C LYS A 53 8.49 -18.04 3.77
N GLU A 54 9.61 -18.08 3.08
CA GLU A 54 10.91 -18.46 3.65
C GLU A 54 11.92 -17.30 3.74
N HIS A 55 11.75 -16.29 2.90
CA HIS A 55 12.75 -15.24 2.72
C HIS A 55 12.15 -13.83 2.79
N VAL A 56 12.56 -12.94 1.90
CA VAL A 56 12.05 -11.56 1.81
C VAL A 56 11.93 -11.14 0.35
N GLN A 57 10.89 -10.37 0.06
CA GLN A 57 10.66 -9.75 -1.24
C GLN A 57 10.44 -8.25 -1.09
N VAL A 58 10.82 -7.48 -2.11
CA VAL A 58 10.44 -6.08 -2.27
C VAL A 58 9.44 -5.96 -3.41
N TRP A 59 8.30 -5.33 -3.13
CA TRP A 59 7.19 -5.14 -4.06
C TRP A 59 7.00 -3.65 -4.35
N ASP A 60 6.96 -3.26 -5.61
CA ASP A 60 6.48 -1.93 -5.98
C ASP A 60 4.94 -1.92 -5.91
N VAL A 61 4.43 -1.24 -4.90
CA VAL A 61 3.00 -1.06 -4.65
C VAL A 61 2.60 0.42 -4.67
N SER A 62 3.36 1.27 -5.37
CA SER A 62 3.05 2.70 -5.54
C SER A 62 1.70 2.94 -6.20
N VAL A 63 1.14 1.92 -6.82
CA VAL A 63 -0.23 1.91 -7.36
C VAL A 63 -1.31 2.13 -6.27
N GLN A 64 -0.98 1.91 -4.99
CA GLN A 64 -1.81 2.29 -3.84
C GLN A 64 -1.69 3.80 -3.61
N ARG A 65 -2.15 4.58 -4.55
CA ARG A 65 -2.13 6.05 -4.48
C ARG A 65 -2.64 6.53 -3.13
N GLN A 66 -1.93 7.47 -2.51
CA GLN A 66 -2.37 8.02 -1.24
C GLN A 66 -3.30 9.20 -1.46
N THR A 67 -4.55 9.11 -1.00
CA THR A 67 -5.38 10.30 -0.86
C THR A 67 -5.14 10.90 0.52
N GLU A 68 -4.67 12.15 0.57
CA GLU A 68 -4.61 12.91 1.81
C GLU A 68 -5.93 13.63 2.05
N ILE A 69 -6.43 13.51 3.28
CA ILE A 69 -7.57 14.28 3.80
C ILE A 69 -7.08 15.02 5.03
N ASN A 70 -7.05 16.35 4.97
CA ASN A 70 -6.68 17.18 6.10
C ASN A 70 -7.63 18.35 6.29
N GLY A 71 -7.62 18.94 7.47
CA GLY A 71 -8.48 20.06 7.84
C GLY A 71 -9.42 19.74 9.01
N LYS A 72 -10.11 20.77 9.47
CA LYS A 72 -10.92 20.77 10.70
C LYS A 72 -11.94 19.63 10.76
N ASP A 73 -12.56 19.28 9.64
CA ASP A 73 -13.60 18.25 9.58
C ASP A 73 -13.09 16.92 9.01
N SER A 74 -11.76 16.76 8.81
CA SER A 74 -11.17 15.57 8.18
C SER A 74 -11.54 14.28 8.91
N SER A 75 -11.40 14.23 10.24
CA SER A 75 -11.75 13.03 11.03
C SER A 75 -13.25 12.73 11.00
N LYS A 76 -14.12 13.74 10.90
CA LYS A 76 -15.57 13.53 10.72
C LYS A 76 -15.87 12.92 9.35
N LEU A 77 -15.22 13.44 8.30
CA LEU A 77 -15.39 12.92 6.95
C LEU A 77 -14.91 11.47 6.85
N VAL A 78 -13.71 11.17 7.37
CA VAL A 78 -13.15 9.81 7.36
C VAL A 78 -14.06 8.85 8.14
N GLN A 79 -14.55 9.25 9.33
CA GLN A 79 -15.49 8.43 10.11
C GLN A 79 -16.82 8.19 9.37
N LEU A 80 -17.32 9.19 8.64
CA LEU A 80 -18.58 9.07 7.90
C LEU A 80 -18.50 8.03 6.78
N MET A 81 -17.34 7.92 6.13
CA MET A 81 -17.15 7.07 4.96
C MET A 81 -16.89 5.58 5.30
N THR A 82 -16.64 5.24 6.57
CA THR A 82 -16.31 3.87 6.94
C THR A 82 -17.28 3.29 7.96
N CYS A 83 -17.52 1.98 7.89
CA CYS A 83 -18.27 1.24 8.90
C CYS A 83 -17.46 0.98 10.19
N ARG A 84 -16.14 1.25 10.20
CA ARG A 84 -15.30 1.10 11.39
C ARG A 84 -15.50 2.26 12.37
N ASP A 85 -15.54 1.95 13.68
CA ASP A 85 -15.48 2.99 14.73
C ASP A 85 -14.04 3.50 14.87
N LEU A 86 -13.80 4.72 14.41
CA LEU A 86 -12.50 5.41 14.50
C LEU A 86 -12.43 6.38 15.71
N SER A 87 -13.43 6.42 16.57
CA SER A 87 -13.49 7.35 17.71
C SER A 87 -12.28 7.20 18.66
N LYS A 88 -11.69 6.00 18.73
CA LYS A 88 -10.51 5.69 19.54
C LYS A 88 -9.22 5.60 18.73
N SER A 89 -9.24 6.07 17.49
CA SER A 89 -8.06 6.04 16.62
C SER A 89 -6.95 6.94 17.17
N LYS A 90 -5.69 6.50 17.01
CA LYS A 90 -4.50 7.18 17.53
C LYS A 90 -3.57 7.59 16.40
N VAL A 91 -2.95 8.76 16.53
CA VAL A 91 -1.83 9.18 15.65
C VAL A 91 -0.71 8.14 15.73
N GLY A 92 -0.06 7.86 14.60
CA GLY A 92 0.98 6.84 14.49
C GLY A 92 0.44 5.41 14.27
N ARG A 93 -0.85 5.27 13.93
CA ARG A 93 -1.50 3.98 13.70
C ARG A 93 -2.16 3.90 12.33
N CYS A 94 -2.12 2.69 11.77
CA CYS A 94 -2.88 2.29 10.59
C CYS A 94 -4.16 1.57 11.01
N TYR A 95 -5.18 1.62 10.15
CA TYR A 95 -6.46 0.94 10.33
C TYR A 95 -6.93 0.40 8.98
N TYR A 96 -7.34 -0.85 8.92
CA TYR A 96 -8.09 -1.36 7.78
C TYR A 96 -9.53 -0.89 7.91
N ALA A 97 -9.96 -0.06 6.98
CA ALA A 97 -11.22 0.67 7.08
C ALA A 97 -11.98 0.63 5.75
N PRO A 98 -12.81 -0.39 5.51
CA PRO A 98 -13.67 -0.44 4.33
C PRO A 98 -14.49 0.84 4.20
N ILE A 99 -14.45 1.44 3.02
CA ILE A 99 -15.21 2.64 2.67
C ILE A 99 -16.51 2.21 2.02
N ILE A 100 -17.61 2.81 2.45
CA ILE A 100 -18.96 2.45 2.02
C ILE A 100 -19.74 3.66 1.49
N ASP A 101 -20.69 3.38 0.61
CA ASP A 101 -21.68 4.34 0.16
C ASP A 101 -22.90 4.40 1.11
N HIS A 102 -23.92 5.18 0.74
CA HIS A 102 -25.16 5.34 1.51
C HIS A 102 -26.05 4.08 1.57
N ASN A 103 -25.78 3.07 0.76
CA ASN A 103 -26.45 1.77 0.77
C ASN A 103 -25.61 0.70 1.48
N ALA A 104 -24.55 1.09 2.20
CA ALA A 104 -23.57 0.22 2.83
C ALA A 104 -22.83 -0.70 1.82
N LYS A 105 -22.66 -0.25 0.57
CA LYS A 105 -21.91 -0.96 -0.46
C LYS A 105 -20.47 -0.45 -0.52
N LEU A 106 -19.53 -1.35 -0.79
CA LEU A 106 -18.09 -1.05 -0.80
C LEU A 106 -17.71 -0.08 -1.93
N ILE A 107 -17.01 0.98 -1.59
CA ILE A 107 -16.34 1.89 -2.54
C ILE A 107 -14.85 1.53 -2.67
N SER A 108 -14.23 1.10 -1.57
CA SER A 108 -12.81 0.77 -1.48
C SER A 108 -12.56 0.03 -0.16
N ASP A 109 -11.44 -0.69 -0.06
CA ASP A 109 -11.02 -1.37 1.17
C ASP A 109 -9.63 -0.94 1.66
N PRO A 110 -9.38 0.35 1.85
CA PRO A 110 -8.06 0.88 2.13
C PRO A 110 -7.52 0.54 3.52
N VAL A 111 -6.20 0.59 3.63
CA VAL A 111 -5.54 0.89 4.91
C VAL A 111 -5.47 2.40 5.04
N ILE A 112 -5.92 2.93 6.18
CA ILE A 112 -5.85 4.36 6.49
C ILE A 112 -4.81 4.63 7.57
N LEU A 113 -4.07 5.73 7.44
CA LEU A 113 -3.03 6.14 8.38
C LEU A 113 -3.44 7.45 9.05
N LYS A 114 -3.49 7.48 10.39
CA LYS A 114 -3.73 8.71 11.14
C LYS A 114 -2.42 9.44 11.40
N LEU A 115 -2.12 10.45 10.58
CA LEU A 115 -0.85 11.19 10.63
C LEU A 115 -0.86 12.28 11.70
N ALA A 116 -2.03 12.91 11.91
CA ALA A 116 -2.29 13.89 12.97
C ALA A 116 -3.78 13.81 13.36
N GLU A 117 -4.23 14.59 14.32
CA GLU A 117 -5.65 14.60 14.73
C GLU A 117 -6.59 15.06 13.60
N ASP A 118 -6.08 15.87 12.69
CA ASP A 118 -6.77 16.46 11.55
C ASP A 118 -6.15 16.11 10.19
N ARG A 119 -5.35 15.01 10.13
CA ARG A 119 -4.64 14.63 8.90
C ARG A 119 -4.58 13.12 8.74
N TRP A 120 -5.07 12.64 7.59
CA TRP A 120 -5.15 11.23 7.25
C TRP A 120 -4.58 10.96 5.87
N TRP A 121 -3.93 9.81 5.71
CA TRP A 121 -3.68 9.19 4.42
C TRP A 121 -4.59 7.97 4.26
N ILE A 122 -5.14 7.84 3.05
CA ILE A 122 -5.98 6.72 2.63
C ILE A 122 -5.22 5.99 1.53
N SER A 123 -4.73 4.79 1.81
CA SER A 123 -3.98 3.95 0.87
C SER A 123 -4.96 3.14 0.03
N LEU A 124 -5.17 3.58 -1.22
CA LEU A 124 -6.31 3.14 -2.02
C LEU A 124 -6.16 1.70 -2.55
N SER A 125 -7.25 0.94 -2.52
CA SER A 125 -7.49 -0.09 -3.50
C SER A 125 -7.87 0.53 -4.86
N ASP A 126 -8.07 -0.31 -5.89
CA ASP A 126 -8.38 0.16 -7.26
C ASP A 126 -9.77 0.80 -7.33
N SER A 127 -9.87 2.09 -7.03
CA SER A 127 -11.14 2.79 -6.88
C SER A 127 -11.05 4.31 -7.09
N ASP A 128 -12.19 4.93 -7.41
CA ASP A 128 -12.33 6.39 -7.54
C ASP A 128 -12.64 7.09 -6.20
N PHE A 129 -12.07 6.58 -5.11
CA PHE A 129 -12.30 7.06 -3.75
C PHE A 129 -12.13 8.59 -3.60
N GLU A 130 -11.09 9.16 -4.21
CA GLU A 130 -10.81 10.61 -4.07
C GLU A 130 -11.99 11.47 -4.59
N LEU A 131 -12.62 11.07 -5.70
CA LEU A 131 -13.78 11.78 -6.24
C LEU A 131 -15.00 11.62 -5.35
N PHE A 132 -15.22 10.43 -4.78
CA PHE A 132 -16.28 10.18 -3.81
C PHE A 132 -16.12 11.04 -2.56
N ALA A 133 -14.92 11.07 -1.96
CA ALA A 133 -14.63 11.88 -0.78
C ALA A 133 -14.80 13.38 -1.04
N LYS A 134 -14.34 13.90 -2.19
CA LYS A 134 -14.55 15.29 -2.62
C LYS A 134 -16.04 15.63 -2.78
N GLY A 135 -16.80 14.73 -3.41
CA GLY A 135 -18.24 14.92 -3.59
C GLY A 135 -18.99 15.02 -2.26
N LEU A 136 -18.68 14.13 -1.30
CA LEU A 136 -19.23 14.16 0.04
C LEU A 136 -18.87 15.45 0.79
N ALA A 137 -17.59 15.83 0.78
CA ALA A 137 -17.11 17.02 1.47
C ALA A 137 -17.82 18.29 0.97
N ILE A 138 -18.01 18.44 -0.34
CA ILE A 138 -18.74 19.56 -0.95
C ILE A 138 -20.20 19.53 -0.51
N GLY A 139 -20.86 18.39 -0.61
CA GLY A 139 -22.29 18.23 -0.25
C GLY A 139 -22.56 18.55 1.21
N LEU A 140 -21.65 18.17 2.10
CA LEU A 140 -21.75 18.37 3.56
C LEU A 140 -21.17 19.71 4.02
N LYS A 141 -20.53 20.46 3.12
CA LYS A 141 -19.83 21.72 3.41
C LYS A 141 -18.76 21.57 4.51
N TYR A 142 -18.03 20.46 4.47
CA TYR A 142 -16.95 20.21 5.41
C TYR A 142 -15.69 21.02 5.04
N ASP A 143 -15.02 21.52 6.07
CA ASP A 143 -13.76 22.28 5.95
C ASP A 143 -12.59 21.29 5.90
N VAL A 144 -12.31 20.80 4.69
CA VAL A 144 -11.26 19.82 4.41
C VAL A 144 -10.56 20.10 3.07
N ASN A 145 -9.29 19.71 3.00
CA ASN A 145 -8.54 19.59 1.75
C ASN A 145 -8.40 18.11 1.40
N ILE A 146 -8.67 17.73 0.15
CA ILE A 146 -8.59 16.36 -0.34
C ILE A 146 -7.79 16.37 -1.65
N PHE A 147 -6.69 15.63 -1.68
CA PHE A 147 -5.81 15.56 -2.84
C PHE A 147 -4.96 14.28 -2.84
N GLU A 148 -4.46 13.90 -4.03
CA GLU A 148 -3.47 12.84 -4.14
C GLU A 148 -2.12 13.33 -3.59
N ALA A 149 -1.66 12.75 -2.50
CA ALA A 149 -0.34 13.02 -1.95
C ALA A 149 0.75 12.47 -2.87
N LYS A 150 1.87 13.19 -2.99
CA LYS A 150 3.05 12.74 -3.75
C LYS A 150 3.85 11.75 -2.91
N VAL A 151 3.35 10.54 -2.82
CA VAL A 151 3.93 9.46 -2.04
C VAL A 151 3.97 8.20 -2.89
N ASP A 152 5.14 7.63 -3.03
CA ASP A 152 5.35 6.36 -3.70
C ASP A 152 5.65 5.27 -2.67
N ILE A 153 5.03 4.11 -2.81
CA ILE A 153 5.13 3.05 -1.82
C ILE A 153 5.84 1.84 -2.40
N PHE A 154 6.77 1.29 -1.65
CA PHE A 154 7.17 -0.09 -1.85
C PHE A 154 7.00 -0.88 -0.55
N SER A 155 6.76 -2.17 -0.70
CA SER A 155 6.55 -3.08 0.42
C SER A 155 7.71 -4.06 0.54
N VAL A 156 8.14 -4.34 1.78
CA VAL A 156 9.19 -5.33 2.10
C VAL A 156 8.51 -6.45 2.86
N GLN A 157 8.26 -7.59 2.23
CA GLN A 157 7.42 -8.66 2.76
C GLN A 157 8.19 -9.97 2.93
N GLY A 158 7.89 -10.71 3.97
CA GLY A 158 8.46 -12.02 4.27
C GLY A 158 9.09 -12.10 5.67
N PRO A 159 9.38 -13.33 6.19
CA PRO A 159 9.87 -13.54 7.55
C PRO A 159 11.21 -12.86 7.83
N LYS A 160 12.06 -12.66 6.83
CA LYS A 160 13.36 -11.97 6.98
C LYS A 160 13.27 -10.44 6.76
N SER A 161 12.08 -9.88 6.60
CA SER A 161 11.90 -8.44 6.36
C SER A 161 12.42 -7.58 7.51
N THR A 162 12.22 -8.00 8.76
CA THR A 162 12.67 -7.25 9.93
C THR A 162 14.20 -7.20 10.00
N ASP A 163 14.89 -8.30 9.76
CA ASP A 163 16.35 -8.35 9.77
C ASP A 163 16.96 -7.49 8.66
N LEU A 164 16.39 -7.56 7.46
CA LEU A 164 16.80 -6.71 6.33
C LEU A 164 16.62 -5.23 6.66
N MET A 165 15.42 -4.84 7.14
CA MET A 165 15.14 -3.44 7.48
C MET A 165 16.01 -2.94 8.63
N LYS A 166 16.27 -3.76 9.63
CA LYS A 166 17.21 -3.48 10.73
C LYS A 166 18.61 -3.20 10.23
N LYS A 167 19.09 -4.00 9.27
CA LYS A 167 20.43 -3.79 8.68
C LYS A 167 20.57 -2.44 7.99
N VAL A 168 19.50 -1.93 7.39
CA VAL A 168 19.50 -0.66 6.63
C VAL A 168 19.18 0.55 7.51
N LEU A 169 18.22 0.42 8.43
CA LEU A 169 17.64 1.53 9.20
C LEU A 169 18.00 1.51 10.69
N GLY A 170 18.70 0.47 11.13
CA GLY A 170 19.07 0.30 12.54
C GLY A 170 18.00 -0.41 13.39
N PRO A 171 18.32 -0.71 14.67
CA PRO A 171 17.52 -1.59 15.52
C PRO A 171 16.15 -1.03 15.92
N LYS A 172 15.93 0.28 15.85
CA LYS A 172 14.65 0.91 16.20
C LYS A 172 13.47 0.32 15.40
N ILE A 173 13.70 -0.22 14.20
CA ILE A 173 12.64 -0.79 13.35
C ILE A 173 11.96 -2.01 14.00
N GLU A 174 12.65 -2.73 14.89
CA GLU A 174 12.12 -3.90 15.60
C GLU A 174 11.04 -3.53 16.63
N GLU A 175 11.03 -2.28 17.12
CA GLU A 175 10.05 -1.78 18.09
C GLU A 175 8.70 -1.49 17.46
N LEU A 176 8.64 -1.40 16.12
CA LEU A 176 7.44 -1.05 15.39
C LEU A 176 6.44 -2.20 15.44
N LYS A 177 5.28 -1.95 16.05
CA LYS A 177 4.21 -2.93 16.21
C LYS A 177 3.33 -3.00 14.97
N PHE A 178 2.70 -4.14 14.75
CA PHE A 178 1.75 -4.32 13.65
C PHE A 178 0.70 -3.19 13.61
N PHE A 179 0.46 -2.65 12.42
CA PHE A 179 -0.36 -1.48 12.16
C PHE A 179 0.08 -0.21 12.93
N GLY A 180 1.35 -0.15 13.35
CA GLY A 180 2.00 1.08 13.76
C GLY A 180 2.86 1.61 12.63
N PHE A 181 3.11 2.92 12.63
CA PHE A 181 4.12 3.56 11.78
C PHE A 181 4.94 4.56 12.59
N ASP A 182 6.15 4.81 12.12
CA ASP A 182 7.05 5.85 12.66
C ASP A 182 7.94 6.36 11.52
N TYR A 183 8.68 7.41 11.80
CA TYR A 183 9.61 8.03 10.85
C TYR A 183 11.04 7.57 11.09
N TYR A 184 11.72 7.23 9.98
CA TYR A 184 13.11 6.75 9.96
C TYR A 184 13.95 7.60 9.03
N ASP A 185 15.16 7.96 9.48
CA ASP A 185 16.10 8.75 8.69
C ASP A 185 16.89 7.86 7.72
N PHE A 186 16.89 8.21 6.44
CA PHE A 186 17.73 7.59 5.43
C PHE A 186 18.08 8.60 4.34
N ALA A 187 19.34 8.64 3.88
CA ALA A 187 19.80 9.51 2.81
C ALA A 187 19.43 11.00 3.01
N GLY A 188 19.47 11.49 4.27
CA GLY A 188 19.17 12.89 4.62
C GLY A 188 17.68 13.26 4.60
N SER A 189 16.78 12.30 4.51
CA SER A 189 15.34 12.50 4.53
C SER A 189 14.68 11.57 5.55
N LYS A 190 13.52 11.99 6.06
CA LYS A 190 12.66 11.14 6.91
C LYS A 190 11.65 10.42 6.05
N HIS A 191 11.46 9.14 6.33
CA HIS A 191 10.52 8.27 5.62
C HIS A 191 9.56 7.66 6.61
N LEU A 192 8.27 7.73 6.30
CA LEU A 192 7.25 7.03 7.07
C LEU A 192 7.33 5.53 6.71
N ILE A 193 7.46 4.70 7.73
CA ILE A 193 7.47 3.25 7.58
C ILE A 193 6.42 2.65 8.50
N ALA A 194 5.50 1.88 7.92
CA ALA A 194 4.48 1.15 8.64
C ALA A 194 4.84 -0.34 8.75
N LYS A 195 4.54 -0.95 9.89
CA LYS A 195 4.58 -2.42 10.05
C LYS A 195 3.27 -2.99 9.50
N SER A 196 3.20 -3.12 8.20
CA SER A 196 2.00 -3.52 7.47
C SER A 196 2.38 -4.23 6.17
N GLY A 197 1.39 -4.62 5.40
CA GLY A 197 1.54 -5.25 4.10
C GLY A 197 0.43 -6.24 3.81
N TRP A 198 0.30 -6.60 2.54
CA TRP A 198 -0.75 -7.50 2.07
C TRP A 198 -0.24 -8.94 1.96
N SER A 199 0.35 -9.41 3.07
CA SER A 199 0.71 -10.80 3.31
C SER A 199 0.69 -11.08 4.81
N LYS A 200 0.48 -12.33 5.21
CA LYS A 200 0.64 -12.73 6.62
C LYS A 200 2.07 -13.17 6.96
N GLN A 201 3.04 -12.88 6.08
CA GLN A 201 4.43 -13.29 6.25
C GLN A 201 5.30 -12.28 7.02
N SER A 202 4.68 -11.26 7.64
CA SER A 202 5.35 -10.08 8.20
C SER A 202 5.91 -9.15 7.13
N GLY A 203 6.02 -7.87 7.45
CA GLY A 203 6.57 -6.90 6.49
C GLY A 203 6.41 -5.45 6.90
N PHE A 204 6.85 -4.61 5.99
CA PHE A 204 6.79 -3.16 6.12
C PHE A 204 6.34 -2.53 4.81
N GLU A 205 5.61 -1.44 4.91
CA GLU A 205 5.32 -0.53 3.80
C GLU A 205 6.08 0.77 4.02
N VAL A 206 6.83 1.18 3.03
CA VAL A 206 7.71 2.35 3.05
C VAL A 206 7.08 3.42 2.19
N TYR A 207 6.67 4.51 2.80
CA TYR A 207 5.98 5.65 2.17
C TYR A 207 7.00 6.74 1.86
N MET A 208 7.25 6.97 0.59
CA MET A 208 8.33 7.82 0.11
C MET A 208 7.79 9.13 -0.44
N GLU A 209 7.94 10.20 0.31
CA GLU A 209 7.62 11.57 -0.11
C GLU A 209 8.75 12.21 -0.97
N HIS A 210 9.95 11.60 -0.97
CA HIS A 210 11.14 12.09 -1.68
C HIS A 210 11.69 11.03 -2.64
N GLU A 211 11.39 11.15 -3.91
CA GLU A 211 11.74 10.18 -4.95
C GLU A 211 13.21 9.75 -4.91
N LYS A 212 14.16 10.69 -4.89
CA LYS A 212 15.60 10.35 -4.88
C LYS A 212 16.00 9.50 -3.67
N ALA A 213 15.53 9.87 -2.48
CA ALA A 213 15.83 9.13 -1.27
C ALA A 213 15.11 7.77 -1.26
N GLY A 214 13.90 7.71 -1.81
CA GLY A 214 13.17 6.47 -2.00
C GLY A 214 13.87 5.49 -2.91
N LEU A 215 14.31 5.96 -4.04
CA LEU A 215 15.10 5.16 -4.97
C LEU A 215 16.43 4.70 -4.33
N ALA A 216 17.09 5.55 -3.56
CA ALA A 216 18.31 5.18 -2.84
C ALA A 216 18.06 4.11 -1.77
N LEU A 217 16.94 4.20 -1.04
CA LEU A 217 16.55 3.18 -0.06
C LEU A 217 16.22 1.85 -0.73
N TYR A 218 15.44 1.89 -1.82
CA TYR A 218 15.14 0.71 -2.63
C TYR A 218 16.41 0.02 -3.12
N ASP A 219 17.34 0.78 -3.72
CA ASP A 219 18.61 0.26 -4.21
C ASP A 219 19.48 -0.31 -3.08
N LYS A 220 19.49 0.36 -1.91
CA LYS A 220 20.25 -0.11 -0.74
C LYS A 220 19.73 -1.44 -0.19
N LEU A 221 18.43 -1.65 -0.21
CA LEU A 221 17.85 -2.94 0.19
C LEU A 221 18.37 -4.07 -0.70
N PHE A 222 18.41 -3.88 -2.02
CA PHE A 222 18.96 -4.87 -2.96
C PHE A 222 20.47 -5.04 -2.84
N GLU A 223 21.22 -3.97 -2.55
CA GLU A 223 22.68 -4.04 -2.32
C GLU A 223 23.03 -4.97 -1.16
N VAL A 224 22.29 -4.89 -0.05
CA VAL A 224 22.57 -5.65 1.17
C VAL A 224 21.71 -6.90 1.33
N GLY A 225 20.72 -7.08 0.49
CA GLY A 225 19.67 -8.10 0.64
C GLY A 225 20.10 -9.53 0.32
N GLY A 226 21.27 -9.74 -0.29
CA GLY A 226 21.73 -11.06 -0.73
C GLY A 226 21.79 -12.09 0.39
N GLU A 227 22.23 -11.72 1.58
CA GLU A 227 22.30 -12.62 2.75
C GLU A 227 20.91 -13.04 3.27
N PHE A 228 19.86 -12.27 2.97
CA PHE A 228 18.48 -12.60 3.32
C PHE A 228 17.74 -13.29 2.17
N ASN A 229 18.45 -13.59 1.07
CA ASN A 229 17.88 -14.10 -0.17
C ASN A 229 16.76 -13.18 -0.71
N LEU A 230 17.02 -11.86 -0.71
CA LEU A 230 16.08 -10.87 -1.23
C LEU A 230 15.86 -11.05 -2.72
N LYS A 231 14.58 -11.06 -3.12
CA LYS A 231 14.16 -11.00 -4.53
C LYS A 231 13.19 -9.83 -4.78
N PRO A 232 13.13 -9.32 -6.02
CA PRO A 232 11.97 -8.55 -6.44
C PRO A 232 10.74 -9.46 -6.45
N GLY A 233 9.58 -8.90 -6.13
CA GLY A 233 8.34 -9.65 -6.09
C GLY A 233 7.13 -8.76 -6.35
N CYS A 234 5.98 -9.35 -6.16
CA CYS A 234 4.67 -8.72 -6.28
C CYS A 234 3.67 -9.40 -5.35
N PRO A 235 2.50 -8.81 -5.08
CA PRO A 235 1.43 -9.46 -4.33
C PRO A 235 1.13 -10.87 -4.86
N ASN A 236 1.27 -11.88 -3.99
CA ASN A 236 1.15 -13.29 -4.40
C ASN A 236 -0.29 -13.78 -4.20
N LEU A 237 -0.93 -14.20 -5.29
CA LEU A 237 -2.34 -14.62 -5.27
C LEU A 237 -2.59 -15.92 -4.50
N ILE A 238 -1.63 -16.84 -4.41
CA ILE A 238 -1.76 -18.07 -3.61
C ILE A 238 -1.71 -17.70 -2.12
N GLU A 239 -0.67 -16.96 -1.73
CA GLU A 239 -0.45 -16.56 -0.34
C GLU A 239 -1.62 -15.75 0.21
N ARG A 240 -2.13 -14.76 -0.55
CA ARG A 240 -3.22 -13.92 -0.06
C ARG A 240 -4.53 -14.70 0.15
N ILE A 241 -4.84 -15.69 -0.71
CA ILE A 241 -6.00 -16.57 -0.56
C ILE A 241 -5.83 -17.48 0.65
N GLU A 242 -4.68 -18.14 0.79
CA GLU A 242 -4.34 -18.93 1.99
C GLU A 242 -4.46 -18.10 3.27
N SER A 243 -4.06 -16.84 3.20
CA SER A 243 -4.10 -15.89 4.31
C SER A 243 -5.47 -15.25 4.54
N THR A 244 -6.47 -15.57 3.74
CA THR A 244 -7.83 -15.00 3.79
C THR A 244 -7.85 -13.48 3.61
N LEU A 245 -6.92 -12.93 2.84
CA LEU A 245 -6.89 -11.51 2.48
C LEU A 245 -7.73 -11.28 1.24
N LEU A 246 -8.87 -10.63 1.40
CA LEU A 246 -9.74 -10.25 0.29
C LEU A 246 -9.10 -9.15 -0.54
N SER A 247 -9.49 -9.07 -1.81
CA SER A 247 -8.98 -8.10 -2.77
C SER A 247 -10.15 -7.40 -3.45
N TYR A 248 -10.25 -6.10 -3.24
CA TYR A 248 -11.24 -5.28 -3.95
C TYR A 248 -10.98 -5.34 -5.46
N GLY A 249 -12.04 -5.56 -6.21
CA GLY A 249 -11.99 -5.77 -7.66
C GLY A 249 -11.75 -7.22 -8.09
N ASN A 250 -11.42 -8.15 -7.16
CA ASN A 250 -11.30 -9.58 -7.44
C ASN A 250 -12.32 -10.42 -6.69
N ASP A 251 -12.37 -10.31 -5.36
CA ASP A 251 -13.26 -11.11 -4.51
C ASP A 251 -14.46 -10.32 -4.00
N ILE A 252 -14.28 -9.03 -3.87
CA ILE A 252 -15.28 -8.07 -3.38
C ILE A 252 -15.30 -6.84 -4.28
N ASP A 253 -16.46 -6.23 -4.42
CA ASP A 253 -16.62 -5.03 -5.26
C ASP A 253 -17.76 -4.12 -4.75
N ILE A 254 -18.16 -3.16 -5.56
CA ILE A 254 -19.23 -2.20 -5.25
C ILE A 254 -20.60 -2.86 -5.03
N GLY A 255 -20.79 -4.11 -5.39
CA GLY A 255 -22.01 -4.90 -5.13
C GLY A 255 -22.08 -5.47 -3.73
N ASP A 256 -20.96 -5.49 -2.99
CA ASP A 256 -20.84 -6.16 -1.71
C ASP A 256 -21.08 -5.25 -0.52
N ASN A 257 -21.45 -5.86 0.61
CA ASN A 257 -21.55 -5.21 1.90
C ASN A 257 -20.42 -5.71 2.81
N PRO A 258 -19.68 -4.84 3.51
CA PRO A 258 -18.56 -5.25 4.36
C PRO A 258 -18.91 -6.32 5.40
N LEU A 259 -20.09 -6.25 6.01
CA LEU A 259 -20.51 -7.23 7.01
C LEU A 259 -20.77 -8.61 6.40
N GLU A 260 -21.32 -8.68 5.18
CA GLU A 260 -21.48 -9.93 4.44
C GLU A 260 -20.13 -10.53 4.03
N CYS A 261 -19.09 -9.70 3.86
CA CYS A 261 -17.72 -10.11 3.58
C CYS A 261 -16.91 -10.50 4.84
N GLY A 262 -17.52 -10.44 6.03
CA GLY A 262 -16.87 -10.77 7.30
C GLY A 262 -15.98 -9.66 7.87
N PHE A 263 -16.23 -8.41 7.51
CA PHE A 263 -15.56 -7.25 8.10
C PHE A 263 -16.39 -6.72 9.29
N ASP A 264 -16.28 -7.35 10.42
CA ASP A 264 -16.90 -6.99 11.70
C ASP A 264 -16.05 -6.00 12.54
#